data_7b4189934d2088baa4cebff16ba291b8
#
_entry.id   7b4189934d2088baa4cebff16ba291b8
#
_cell.length_a   1.000
_cell.length_b   1.000
_cell.length_c   1.000
_cell.angle_alpha   90.00
_cell.angle_beta   90.00
_cell.angle_gamma   90.00
#
_symmetry.space_group_name_H-M   'P 1'
#
loop_
_entity.id
_entity.type
_entity.pdbx_description
1 polymer ?
#
loop_
_entity_poly.entity_id
_entity_poly.type
_entity_poly.pdbx_seq_one_letter_code
_entity_poly.pdbx_strand_id
1 'polypeptide(L)'
;MMPDLKTILTAKTPLTLSGVPAGFQPSLLADLARAAKGRAVFIAPDDAAMRAVAATAPFFAPELEVIVFPAWDCLPYDRASPTLRIMAERIAALYRLQRPAKGPQLVLTTANAATQRVLTPFRIRQLVATLEPGARIDRDDLAKLLQANGYVRTETVHDQGEYCLLYTSPSPRDLSTS
;
A
#
# COMPACT_ATOMS: atom_id res chain seq x y z
N MET A 1 27.44 14.48 13.02
CA MET A 1 26.61 14.48 14.26
C MET A 1 25.20 14.17 13.83
N MET A 2 24.58 13.08 14.30
CA MET A 2 23.18 12.78 14.01
C MET A 2 22.28 13.86 14.64
N PRO A 3 21.26 14.35 13.93
CA PRO A 3 20.31 15.26 14.52
C PRO A 3 19.59 14.54 15.68
N ASP A 4 19.41 15.26 16.78
CA ASP A 4 18.60 14.76 17.90
C ASP A 4 17.15 14.64 17.44
N LEU A 5 16.62 13.40 17.39
CA LEU A 5 15.26 13.10 16.99
C LEU A 5 14.21 13.87 17.78
N LYS A 6 14.49 14.09 19.08
CA LYS A 6 13.58 14.85 19.94
C LYS A 6 13.46 16.31 19.46
N THR A 7 14.57 16.92 19.08
CA THR A 7 14.59 18.29 18.51
C THR A 7 13.77 18.36 17.23
N ILE A 8 13.91 17.36 16.33
CA ILE A 8 13.13 17.31 15.09
C ILE A 8 11.62 17.20 15.38
N LEU A 9 11.23 16.29 16.28
CA LEU A 9 9.82 16.02 16.57
C LEU A 9 9.12 17.12 17.37
N THR A 10 9.87 17.93 18.13
CA THR A 10 9.33 19.04 18.93
C THR A 10 9.44 20.40 18.25
N ALA A 11 10.02 20.45 17.06
CA ALA A 11 10.18 21.69 16.29
C ALA A 11 8.82 22.30 15.96
N LYS A 12 8.68 23.59 16.25
CA LYS A 12 7.48 24.39 15.91
C LYS A 12 7.56 25.04 14.52
N THR A 13 8.73 25.02 13.93
CA THR A 13 9.03 25.59 12.62
C THR A 13 9.67 24.53 11.71
N PRO A 14 9.56 24.65 10.39
CA PRO A 14 10.26 23.75 9.46
C PRO A 14 11.76 23.71 9.74
N LEU A 15 12.33 22.51 9.74
CA LEU A 15 13.76 22.28 9.89
C LEU A 15 14.34 21.78 8.57
N THR A 16 15.52 22.25 8.22
CA THR A 16 16.29 21.72 7.09
C THR A 16 17.40 20.83 7.60
N LEU A 17 17.38 19.56 7.19
CA LEU A 17 18.47 18.61 7.45
C LEU A 17 19.35 18.55 6.21
N SER A 18 20.57 19.10 6.33
CA SER A 18 21.56 19.07 5.24
C SER A 18 22.57 17.94 5.42
N GLY A 19 23.17 17.49 4.32
CA GLY A 19 24.23 16.49 4.34
C GLY A 19 23.76 15.06 4.72
N VAL A 20 22.49 14.77 4.57
CA VAL A 20 21.96 13.41 4.79
C VAL A 20 22.23 12.57 3.53
N PRO A 21 23.13 11.56 3.59
CA PRO A 21 23.36 10.67 2.45
C PRO A 21 22.09 9.90 2.09
N ALA A 22 21.87 9.65 0.81
CA ALA A 22 20.68 8.93 0.34
C ALA A 22 20.53 7.55 1.01
N GLY A 23 21.63 6.82 1.20
CA GLY A 23 21.61 5.52 1.89
C GLY A 23 21.28 5.58 3.37
N PHE A 24 21.34 6.77 4.01
CA PHE A 24 20.99 6.96 5.41
C PHE A 24 19.52 7.40 5.59
N GLN A 25 18.89 7.94 4.56
CA GLN A 25 17.51 8.41 4.63
C GLN A 25 16.53 7.35 5.17
N PRO A 26 16.56 6.07 4.73
CA PRO A 26 15.63 5.06 5.22
C PRO A 26 15.77 4.80 6.73
N SER A 27 17.00 4.77 7.25
CA SER A 27 17.26 4.63 8.68
C SER A 27 16.72 5.81 9.48
N LEU A 28 17.00 7.04 9.05
CA LEU A 28 16.48 8.24 9.70
C LEU A 28 14.95 8.29 9.71
N LEU A 29 14.32 7.96 8.59
CA LEU A 29 12.85 7.93 8.47
C LEU A 29 12.24 6.84 9.36
N ALA A 30 12.89 5.69 9.49
CA ALA A 30 12.46 4.62 10.38
C ALA A 30 12.52 5.09 11.86
N ASP A 31 13.61 5.74 12.25
CA ASP A 31 13.77 6.27 13.61
C ASP A 31 12.75 7.38 13.92
N LEU A 32 12.47 8.25 12.97
CA LEU A 32 11.42 9.26 13.08
C LEU A 32 10.03 8.63 13.24
N ALA A 33 9.71 7.60 12.46
CA ALA A 33 8.43 6.90 12.55
C ALA A 33 8.24 6.22 13.92
N ARG A 34 9.31 5.59 14.46
CA ARG A 34 9.31 4.99 15.79
C ARG A 34 9.08 6.05 16.87
N ALA A 35 9.83 7.14 16.79
CA ALA A 35 9.79 8.19 17.79
C ALA A 35 8.48 8.99 17.77
N ALA A 36 7.85 9.14 16.61
CA ALA A 36 6.55 9.81 16.45
C ALA A 36 5.38 9.03 17.07
N LYS A 37 5.56 7.75 17.42
CA LYS A 37 4.50 6.85 17.94
C LYS A 37 3.23 6.84 17.08
N GLY A 38 3.40 6.99 15.76
CA GLY A 38 2.31 7.10 14.82
C GLY A 38 2.79 6.96 13.39
N ARG A 39 2.35 7.86 12.53
CA ARG A 39 2.69 7.87 11.11
C ARG A 39 3.70 8.96 10.81
N ALA A 40 4.81 8.59 10.17
CA ALA A 40 5.68 9.52 9.49
C ALA A 40 5.31 9.53 8.00
N VAL A 41 5.34 10.71 7.39
CA VAL A 41 5.09 10.87 5.93
C VAL A 41 6.35 11.41 5.29
N PHE A 42 6.83 10.72 4.27
CA PHE A 42 7.95 11.17 3.45
C PHE A 42 7.45 11.47 2.04
N ILE A 43 7.62 12.72 1.62
CA ILE A 43 7.31 13.16 0.27
C ILE A 43 8.62 13.15 -0.53
N ALA A 44 8.79 12.13 -1.37
CA ALA A 44 9.97 11.97 -2.21
C ALA A 44 9.94 12.93 -3.41
N PRO A 45 11.10 13.29 -3.96
CA PRO A 45 11.17 14.12 -5.16
C PRO A 45 10.57 13.44 -6.39
N ASP A 46 10.71 12.12 -6.49
CA ASP A 46 10.22 11.30 -7.59
C ASP A 46 9.88 9.87 -7.14
N ASP A 47 9.31 9.08 -8.05
CA ASP A 47 8.89 7.68 -7.79
C ASP A 47 10.11 6.77 -7.56
N ALA A 48 11.22 7.00 -8.23
CA ALA A 48 12.44 6.20 -8.09
C ALA A 48 13.01 6.33 -6.68
N ALA A 49 13.15 7.56 -6.17
CA ALA A 49 13.58 7.83 -4.80
C ALA A 49 12.60 7.24 -3.77
N MET A 50 11.30 7.39 -3.99
CA MET A 50 10.27 6.81 -3.15
C MET A 50 10.41 5.29 -3.06
N ARG A 51 10.54 4.60 -4.19
CA ARG A 51 10.68 3.13 -4.23
C ARG A 51 12.01 2.65 -3.67
N ALA A 52 13.10 3.41 -3.85
CA ALA A 52 14.38 3.09 -3.21
C ALA A 52 14.28 3.09 -1.69
N VAL A 53 13.61 4.09 -1.10
CA VAL A 53 13.33 4.11 0.34
C VAL A 53 12.41 2.95 0.75
N ALA A 54 11.36 2.67 -0.03
CA ALA A 54 10.45 1.56 0.27
C ALA A 54 11.15 0.19 0.29
N ALA A 55 12.10 -0.02 -0.61
CA ALA A 55 12.87 -1.27 -0.70
C ALA A 55 13.89 -1.43 0.44
N THR A 56 14.43 -0.33 0.94
CA THR A 56 15.53 -0.35 1.93
C THR A 56 15.05 -0.16 3.36
N ALA A 57 13.93 0.51 3.60
CA ALA A 57 13.40 0.76 4.94
C ALA A 57 13.20 -0.52 5.78
N PRO A 58 12.68 -1.65 5.24
CA PRO A 58 12.53 -2.90 6.01
C PRO A 58 13.85 -3.50 6.48
N PHE A 59 14.98 -3.19 5.84
CA PHE A 59 16.30 -3.61 6.29
C PHE A 59 16.70 -2.96 7.63
N PHE A 60 16.38 -1.66 7.78
CA PHE A 60 16.70 -0.92 9.01
C PHE A 60 15.64 -1.09 10.11
N ALA A 61 14.41 -1.37 9.72
CA ALA A 61 13.27 -1.50 10.63
C ALA A 61 12.27 -2.54 10.11
N PRO A 62 12.51 -3.84 10.38
CA PRO A 62 11.62 -4.92 9.91
C PRO A 62 10.18 -4.80 10.44
N GLU A 63 10.00 -4.16 11.61
CA GLU A 63 8.69 -3.94 12.23
C GLU A 63 7.94 -2.73 11.66
N LEU A 64 8.59 -1.91 10.81
CA LEU A 64 8.01 -0.71 10.24
C LEU A 64 7.02 -1.07 9.13
N GLU A 65 5.78 -0.68 9.29
CA GLU A 65 4.82 -0.78 8.19
C GLU A 65 5.07 0.32 7.17
N VAL A 66 5.55 -0.06 5.98
CA VAL A 66 5.76 0.86 4.86
C VAL A 66 4.51 0.88 3.99
N ILE A 67 3.93 2.05 3.80
CA ILE A 67 2.77 2.29 2.93
C ILE A 67 3.21 3.17 1.76
N VAL A 68 3.25 2.61 0.56
CA VAL A 68 3.59 3.34 -0.66
C VAL A 68 2.30 3.85 -1.31
N PHE A 69 2.24 5.17 -1.53
CA PHE A 69 1.15 5.83 -2.25
C PHE A 69 1.70 6.50 -3.50
N PRO A 70 1.73 5.80 -4.65
CA PRO A 70 2.31 6.30 -5.89
C PRO A 70 1.41 7.32 -6.59
N ALA A 71 1.99 8.11 -7.50
CA ALA A 71 1.22 8.92 -8.44
C ALA A 71 0.54 8.04 -9.51
N TRP A 72 -0.45 8.60 -10.20
CA TRP A 72 -0.95 7.98 -11.43
C TRP A 72 0.16 7.95 -12.49
N ASP A 73 0.21 6.88 -13.24
CA ASP A 73 1.15 6.65 -14.34
C ASP A 73 0.61 7.14 -15.71
N CYS A 74 -0.44 7.95 -15.69
CA CYS A 74 -1.00 8.63 -16.85
C CYS A 74 -1.19 10.12 -16.54
N LEU A 75 -1.18 10.96 -17.56
CA LEU A 75 -1.46 12.38 -17.43
C LEU A 75 -2.97 12.62 -17.39
N PRO A 76 -3.43 13.69 -16.69
CA PRO A 76 -4.80 14.16 -16.80
C PRO A 76 -5.14 14.44 -18.29
N TYR A 77 -6.31 13.96 -18.70
CA TYR A 77 -6.80 14.07 -20.10
C TYR A 77 -6.05 13.20 -21.12
N ASP A 78 -5.14 12.33 -20.70
CA ASP A 78 -4.57 11.33 -21.57
C ASP A 78 -5.63 10.30 -21.97
N ARG A 79 -5.47 9.72 -23.18
CA ARG A 79 -6.36 8.62 -23.64
C ARG A 79 -6.05 7.29 -22.98
N ALA A 80 -4.93 7.21 -22.26
CA ALA A 80 -4.54 6.02 -21.52
C ALA A 80 -5.13 6.04 -20.10
N SER A 81 -5.74 4.94 -19.70
CA SER A 81 -6.13 4.71 -18.30
C SER A 81 -4.91 4.33 -17.47
N PRO A 82 -4.90 4.63 -16.16
CA PRO A 82 -3.86 4.14 -15.26
C PRO A 82 -3.75 2.62 -15.30
N THR A 83 -2.56 2.09 -15.08
CA THR A 83 -2.39 0.64 -14.97
C THR A 83 -3.13 0.09 -13.77
N LEU A 84 -3.64 -1.14 -13.90
CA LEU A 84 -4.35 -1.84 -12.82
C LEU A 84 -3.48 -1.96 -11.57
N ARG A 85 -2.17 -2.15 -11.76
CA ARG A 85 -1.19 -2.20 -10.66
C ARG A 85 -1.18 -0.90 -9.85
N ILE A 86 -1.07 0.25 -10.49
CA ILE A 86 -1.07 1.55 -9.80
C ILE A 86 -2.42 1.82 -9.14
N MET A 87 -3.53 1.48 -9.79
CA MET A 87 -4.85 1.58 -9.17
C MET A 87 -4.95 0.76 -7.90
N ALA A 88 -4.51 -0.50 -7.94
CA ALA A 88 -4.53 -1.40 -6.78
C ALA A 88 -3.62 -0.91 -5.65
N GLU A 89 -2.37 -0.49 -5.95
CA GLU A 89 -1.45 0.08 -4.96
C GLU A 89 -2.07 1.30 -4.26
N ARG A 90 -2.69 2.21 -4.99
CA ARG A 90 -3.33 3.42 -4.43
C ARG A 90 -4.53 3.08 -3.55
N ILE A 91 -5.43 2.19 -4.00
CA ILE A 91 -6.59 1.77 -3.21
C ILE A 91 -6.14 1.06 -1.93
N ALA A 92 -5.18 0.14 -2.02
CA ALA A 92 -4.63 -0.55 -0.87
C ALA A 92 -3.98 0.41 0.14
N ALA A 93 -3.21 1.39 -0.33
CA ALA A 93 -2.61 2.41 0.53
C ALA A 93 -3.68 3.25 1.24
N LEU A 94 -4.68 3.75 0.51
CA LEU A 94 -5.77 4.55 1.08
C LEU A 94 -6.61 3.75 2.08
N TYR A 95 -6.82 2.45 1.85
CA TYR A 95 -7.51 1.56 2.77
C TYR A 95 -6.70 1.36 4.06
N ARG A 96 -5.38 1.11 3.95
CA ARG A 96 -4.48 0.98 5.11
C ARG A 96 -4.44 2.25 5.94
N LEU A 97 -4.42 3.42 5.28
CA LEU A 97 -4.40 4.74 5.95
C LEU A 97 -5.67 5.03 6.77
N GLN A 98 -6.81 4.41 6.46
CA GLN A 98 -8.04 4.54 7.23
C GLN A 98 -8.03 3.73 8.53
N ARG A 99 -7.14 2.75 8.65
CA ARG A 99 -7.02 1.92 9.85
C ARG A 99 -6.10 2.60 10.87
N PRO A 100 -6.36 2.44 12.16
CA PRO A 100 -5.41 2.93 13.17
C PRO A 100 -4.06 2.22 13.00
N ALA A 101 -2.97 2.95 13.21
CA ALA A 101 -1.64 2.37 13.19
C ALA A 101 -1.50 1.39 14.37
N LYS A 102 -1.09 0.15 14.08
CA LYS A 102 -0.81 -0.86 15.12
C LYS A 102 0.63 -0.78 15.64
N GLY A 103 1.47 -0.02 14.96
CA GLY A 103 2.89 0.18 15.24
C GLY A 103 3.42 1.39 14.46
N PRO A 104 4.75 1.57 14.38
CA PRO A 104 5.33 2.63 13.59
C PRO A 104 5.02 2.45 12.11
N GLN A 105 4.54 3.50 11.46
CA GLN A 105 4.19 3.49 10.03
C GLN A 105 4.96 4.60 9.30
N LEU A 106 5.48 4.25 8.12
CA LEU A 106 6.08 5.18 7.17
C LEU A 106 5.27 5.23 5.90
N VAL A 107 4.67 6.39 5.63
CA VAL A 107 3.94 6.64 4.38
C VAL A 107 4.88 7.31 3.40
N LEU A 108 5.08 6.68 2.27
CA LEU A 108 5.92 7.15 1.19
C LEU A 108 5.06 7.62 0.03
N THR A 109 5.27 8.83 -0.43
CA THR A 109 4.55 9.42 -1.56
C THR A 109 5.42 10.42 -2.30
N THR A 110 4.92 10.97 -3.39
CA THR A 110 5.55 12.09 -4.12
C THR A 110 4.65 13.32 -4.06
N ALA A 111 5.19 14.50 -4.32
CA ALA A 111 4.41 15.73 -4.37
C ALA A 111 3.25 15.62 -5.38
N ASN A 112 3.53 15.01 -6.54
CA ASN A 112 2.52 14.77 -7.57
C ASN A 112 1.39 13.87 -7.04
N ALA A 113 1.72 12.76 -6.37
CA ALA A 113 0.71 11.86 -5.81
C ALA A 113 -0.13 12.53 -4.70
N ALA A 114 0.53 13.30 -3.81
CA ALA A 114 -0.11 13.94 -2.67
C ALA A 114 -1.11 15.04 -3.06
N THR A 115 -0.95 15.65 -4.23
CA THR A 115 -1.85 16.70 -4.74
C THR A 115 -3.00 16.15 -5.58
N GLN A 116 -3.01 14.86 -5.92
CA GLN A 116 -4.06 14.24 -6.71
C GLN A 116 -5.30 13.96 -5.86
N ARG A 117 -6.47 14.12 -6.48
CA ARG A 117 -7.75 13.77 -5.83
C ARG A 117 -7.85 12.28 -5.56
N VAL A 118 -8.46 11.95 -4.43
CA VAL A 118 -8.68 10.57 -3.98
C VAL A 118 -10.16 10.31 -3.72
N LEU A 119 -10.54 9.04 -3.70
CA LEU A 119 -11.87 8.62 -3.32
C LEU A 119 -12.13 8.88 -1.84
N THR A 120 -13.39 9.09 -1.50
CA THR A 120 -13.79 9.25 -0.08
C THR A 120 -13.50 7.97 0.72
N PRO A 121 -13.26 8.07 2.03
CA PRO A 121 -13.05 6.91 2.90
C PRO A 121 -14.17 5.87 2.81
N PHE A 122 -15.41 6.32 2.67
CA PHE A 122 -16.57 5.43 2.50
C PHE A 122 -16.47 4.59 1.22
N ARG A 123 -16.16 5.21 0.09
CA ARG A 123 -16.01 4.50 -1.20
C ARG A 123 -14.84 3.54 -1.18
N ILE A 124 -13.72 3.91 -0.57
CA ILE A 124 -12.57 3.00 -0.44
C ILE A 124 -12.96 1.72 0.31
N ARG A 125 -13.72 1.82 1.41
CA ARG A 125 -14.17 0.64 2.15
C ARG A 125 -15.09 -0.29 1.35
N GLN A 126 -15.85 0.25 0.42
CA GLN A 126 -16.70 -0.55 -0.46
C GLN A 126 -15.93 -1.31 -1.56
N LEU A 127 -14.74 -0.83 -1.92
CA LEU A 127 -13.93 -1.41 -2.98
C LEU A 127 -12.97 -2.51 -2.48
N VAL A 128 -12.82 -2.68 -1.16
CA VAL A 128 -11.82 -3.59 -0.59
C VAL A 128 -12.49 -4.68 0.22
N ALA A 129 -12.14 -5.93 -0.07
CA ALA A 129 -12.42 -7.06 0.79
C ALA A 129 -11.12 -7.52 1.48
N THR A 130 -11.19 -7.79 2.77
CA THR A 130 -10.08 -8.36 3.51
C THR A 130 -10.33 -9.85 3.68
N LEU A 131 -9.41 -10.68 3.19
CA LEU A 131 -9.43 -12.11 3.35
C LEU A 131 -8.45 -12.48 4.46
N GLU A 132 -8.93 -13.14 5.51
CA GLU A 132 -8.09 -13.60 6.63
C GLU A 132 -8.06 -15.13 6.68
N PRO A 133 -6.92 -15.75 6.98
CA PRO A 133 -6.85 -17.20 7.16
C PRO A 133 -7.87 -17.67 8.21
N GLY A 134 -8.65 -18.71 7.87
CA GLY A 134 -9.68 -19.25 8.75
C GLY A 134 -11.03 -18.52 8.72
N ALA A 135 -11.14 -17.37 8.05
CA ALA A 135 -12.43 -16.71 7.84
C ALA A 135 -13.29 -17.50 6.84
N ARG A 136 -14.58 -17.66 7.14
CA ARG A 136 -15.55 -18.20 6.18
C ARG A 136 -16.00 -17.08 5.25
N ILE A 137 -15.85 -17.29 3.97
CA ILE A 137 -16.29 -16.35 2.93
C ILE A 137 -17.17 -17.14 1.97
N ASP A 138 -18.34 -16.58 1.68
CA ASP A 138 -19.16 -17.10 0.61
C ASP A 138 -18.49 -16.81 -0.74
N ARG A 139 -18.29 -17.88 -1.51
CA ARG A 139 -17.58 -17.81 -2.80
C ARG A 139 -18.35 -16.97 -3.82
N ASP A 140 -19.68 -17.11 -3.85
CA ASP A 140 -20.50 -16.44 -4.84
C ASP A 140 -20.64 -14.94 -4.52
N ASP A 141 -20.67 -14.58 -3.23
CA ASP A 141 -20.66 -13.18 -2.81
C ASP A 141 -19.29 -12.53 -3.07
N LEU A 142 -18.19 -13.26 -2.87
CA LEU A 142 -16.86 -12.79 -3.26
C LEU A 142 -16.78 -12.58 -4.78
N ALA A 143 -17.31 -13.51 -5.58
CA ALA A 143 -17.33 -13.39 -7.04
C ALA A 143 -18.13 -12.15 -7.49
N LYS A 144 -19.31 -11.92 -6.89
CA LYS A 144 -20.13 -10.72 -7.16
C LYS A 144 -19.36 -9.44 -6.82
N LEU A 145 -18.68 -9.42 -5.67
CA LEU A 145 -17.87 -8.28 -5.26
C LEU A 145 -16.75 -8.01 -6.26
N LEU A 146 -16.02 -9.04 -6.67
CA LEU A 146 -14.93 -8.92 -7.65
C LEU A 146 -15.45 -8.39 -8.98
N GLN A 147 -16.55 -8.95 -9.51
CA GLN A 147 -17.18 -8.49 -10.76
C GLN A 147 -17.66 -7.04 -10.66
N ALA A 148 -18.29 -6.67 -9.55
CA ALA A 148 -18.75 -5.29 -9.31
C ALA A 148 -17.59 -4.28 -9.26
N ASN A 149 -16.39 -4.74 -8.90
CA ASN A 149 -15.16 -3.94 -8.87
C ASN A 149 -14.32 -4.05 -10.15
N GLY A 150 -14.87 -4.62 -11.23
CA GLY A 150 -14.23 -4.66 -12.55
C GLY A 150 -13.25 -5.81 -12.75
N TYR A 151 -13.20 -6.78 -11.84
CA TYR A 151 -12.40 -7.99 -12.06
C TYR A 151 -13.05 -8.88 -13.12
N VAL A 152 -12.22 -9.46 -13.98
CA VAL A 152 -12.64 -10.35 -15.05
C VAL A 152 -12.46 -11.80 -14.61
N ARG A 153 -13.51 -12.62 -14.78
CA ARG A 153 -13.40 -14.05 -14.54
C ARG A 153 -12.72 -14.74 -15.72
N THR A 154 -11.66 -15.50 -15.44
CA THR A 154 -10.88 -16.28 -16.42
C THR A 154 -10.77 -17.73 -15.96
N GLU A 155 -10.37 -18.62 -16.87
CA GLU A 155 -10.05 -20.01 -16.53
C GLU A 155 -8.70 -20.13 -15.83
N THR A 156 -7.74 -19.28 -16.20
CA THR A 156 -6.41 -19.18 -15.59
C THR A 156 -6.07 -17.71 -15.41
N VAL A 157 -5.60 -17.32 -14.23
CA VAL A 157 -5.20 -15.96 -13.92
C VAL A 157 -3.82 -15.70 -14.51
N HIS A 158 -3.71 -14.70 -15.38
CA HIS A 158 -2.46 -14.24 -15.98
C HIS A 158 -2.10 -12.82 -15.55
N ASP A 159 -3.11 -11.97 -15.40
CA ASP A 159 -2.92 -10.55 -15.14
C ASP A 159 -3.63 -10.06 -13.86
N GLN A 160 -3.20 -8.91 -13.38
CA GLN A 160 -3.87 -8.22 -12.27
C GLN A 160 -5.27 -7.75 -12.70
N GLY A 161 -6.27 -8.00 -11.85
CA GLY A 161 -7.65 -7.71 -12.16
C GLY A 161 -8.40 -8.92 -12.75
N GLU A 162 -7.76 -10.07 -12.84
CA GLU A 162 -8.38 -11.33 -13.18
C GLU A 162 -8.60 -12.20 -11.93
N TYR A 163 -9.61 -13.06 -11.98
CA TYR A 163 -9.82 -14.08 -10.97
C TYR A 163 -10.32 -15.38 -11.59
N CYS A 164 -9.95 -16.49 -10.97
CA CYS A 164 -10.42 -17.82 -11.34
C CYS A 164 -11.12 -18.46 -10.13
N LEU A 165 -12.28 -19.04 -10.37
CA LEU A 165 -12.94 -19.91 -9.40
C LEU A 165 -12.56 -21.35 -9.78
N LEU A 166 -11.51 -21.86 -9.15
CA LEU A 166 -11.15 -23.26 -9.29
C LEU A 166 -12.27 -24.09 -8.67
N TYR A 167 -12.89 -24.95 -9.48
CA TYR A 167 -13.59 -26.09 -8.94
C TYR A 167 -12.53 -26.96 -8.28
N THR A 168 -12.58 -27.12 -6.98
CA THR A 168 -11.92 -28.26 -6.36
C THR A 168 -12.60 -29.49 -6.94
N SER A 169 -11.93 -30.17 -7.87
CA SER A 169 -12.27 -31.56 -8.15
C SER A 169 -12.29 -32.26 -6.80
N PRO A 170 -13.32 -33.11 -6.51
CA PRO A 170 -13.31 -33.86 -5.28
C PRO A 170 -11.97 -34.57 -5.17
N SER A 171 -11.33 -34.39 -4.01
CA SER A 171 -10.03 -35.02 -3.74
C SER A 171 -10.19 -36.53 -4.00
N PRO A 172 -9.20 -37.23 -4.55
CA PRO A 172 -9.25 -38.69 -4.69
C PRO A 172 -9.60 -39.43 -3.41
N ARG A 173 -9.52 -38.75 -2.25
CA ARG A 173 -9.96 -39.29 -0.94
C ARG A 173 -11.47 -39.28 -0.75
N ASP A 174 -12.22 -38.47 -1.50
CA ASP A 174 -13.67 -38.39 -1.39
C ASP A 174 -14.38 -39.42 -2.27
N LEU A 175 -13.64 -40.16 -3.09
CA LEU A 175 -14.14 -41.23 -3.97
C LEU A 175 -14.01 -42.64 -3.34
N SER A 176 -13.58 -42.79 -2.09
CA SER A 176 -13.34 -44.08 -1.44
C SER A 176 -14.37 -44.46 -0.39
N THR A 177 -15.64 -44.12 -0.57
CA THR A 177 -16.77 -44.66 0.25
C THR A 177 -17.87 -45.04 -0.68
N SER A 178 -17.78 -46.26 -1.20
CA SER A 178 -18.91 -47.13 -1.65
C SER A 178 -18.51 -48.57 -1.44
#